data_315aac9a5612f97485a040334f51fe7d
#
_entry.id   315aac9a5612f97485a040334f51fe7d
#
_cell.length_a   1.000
_cell.length_b   1.000
_cell.length_c   1.000
_cell.angle_alpha   90.00
_cell.angle_beta   90.00
_cell.angle_gamma   90.00
#
_symmetry.space_group_name_H-M   'P 1'
#
loop_
_entity.id
_entity.type
_entity.pdbx_description
1 polymer ?
#
loop_
_entity_poly.entity_id
_entity_poly.type
_entity_poly.pdbx_seq_one_letter_code
_entity_poly.pdbx_strand_id
1 'polypeptide(L)'
;MNKRMIPTLVLALASMCGWAKDIVVSPAPYAIEQALQQAREERRLNGATDVTIRLQAGTYRLYQSVVVRPEDSGTHIIADKGAVVSGGVRITGWKKQGKVYVADVPEFNGRPLEFRQLWVNGVKADRARDVSDFEKMYRIRSVDKKTETLYVPAAAVKKIQNAKHAEMVLHEMWCVANLRIKGVKIKGDSAAVTFHQPESHIHFMHPWPSPMVTTDGHNSAFYLTNAKELLDQPGEWYLDAKAQKVYYIPRNGENMSTADVEVPAVETLVSVEGTPDNPVTGVTFEGVTFSYATWMRPSISGHAPLQAGMYMTEAYKLRPKTVRPNGDHKLDNQGWVGRPAAAVSVNAATNVDFLKCTFEHCASTGVEFHQYTKGGSIKRCTLSDLGGSGILAGSFGPEAHEAHQPYNPSDARIICTGLSIENNLVTDVTNEDWGCVGIGAGFVRDLRIVHNEISEVSYTGISMGWGWNQQACSMANNLVQSNLIHHYAKHMYDTAGIYTLGSQPHTTIEGNVVRDIYSPGYAHDPNHWFYLYTDEGSSCISVKNNWTPTDKYLKNANGPCNVWDNNGPEVADSIKAQAGIVKE
;
A
#
# COMPACT_ATOMS: atom_id res chain seq x y z
N MET A 1 -62.32 26.11 54.48
CA MET A 1 -61.14 25.26 54.31
C MET A 1 -61.15 24.70 52.89
N ASN A 2 -60.46 25.36 51.95
CA ASN A 2 -60.37 24.92 50.57
C ASN A 2 -59.05 24.20 50.35
N LYS A 3 -59.11 22.89 50.07
CA LYS A 3 -57.98 22.11 49.63
C LYS A 3 -57.76 22.33 48.14
N ARG A 4 -56.66 22.99 47.76
CA ARG A 4 -56.19 23.04 46.37
C ARG A 4 -55.51 21.73 46.04
N MET A 5 -56.00 20.98 45.06
CA MET A 5 -55.31 19.85 44.41
C MET A 5 -54.32 20.42 43.42
N ILE A 6 -53.05 19.98 43.56
CA ILE A 6 -51.97 20.24 42.58
C ILE A 6 -51.99 19.04 41.61
N PRO A 7 -52.09 19.26 40.29
CA PRO A 7 -51.95 18.14 39.35
C PRO A 7 -50.47 17.76 39.21
N THR A 8 -50.17 16.51 39.53
CA THR A 8 -48.83 15.90 39.26
C THR A 8 -48.71 15.66 37.78
N LEU A 9 -47.81 16.43 37.14
CA LEU A 9 -47.40 16.22 35.74
C LEU A 9 -46.49 14.98 35.69
N VAL A 10 -47.02 13.86 35.17
CA VAL A 10 -46.24 12.67 34.86
C VAL A 10 -45.55 12.94 33.53
N LEU A 11 -44.23 13.26 33.55
CA LEU A 11 -43.40 13.24 32.37
C LEU A 11 -43.19 11.76 31.97
N ALA A 12 -43.86 11.34 30.91
CA ALA A 12 -43.53 10.09 30.23
C ALA A 12 -42.20 10.29 29.52
N LEU A 13 -41.13 9.72 30.07
CA LEU A 13 -39.90 9.48 29.30
C LEU A 13 -40.23 8.44 28.21
N ALA A 14 -40.51 8.92 27.01
CA ALA A 14 -40.47 8.06 25.83
C ALA A 14 -39.03 7.64 25.64
N SER A 15 -38.69 6.39 25.97
CA SER A 15 -37.46 5.77 25.53
C SER A 15 -37.50 5.76 24.01
N MET A 16 -36.68 6.60 23.37
CA MET A 16 -36.44 6.51 21.93
C MET A 16 -35.66 5.23 21.70
N CYS A 17 -36.33 4.09 21.55
CA CYS A 17 -35.78 2.92 20.91
C CYS A 17 -35.50 3.33 19.46
N GLY A 18 -34.21 3.46 19.10
CA GLY A 18 -33.84 3.67 17.71
C GLY A 18 -34.33 2.49 16.86
N TRP A 19 -34.89 2.79 15.71
CA TRP A 19 -35.37 1.77 14.77
C TRP A 19 -34.20 1.33 13.91
N ALA A 20 -33.92 0.01 13.86
CA ALA A 20 -33.01 -0.57 12.89
C ALA A 20 -33.69 -0.63 11.51
N LYS A 21 -32.96 -0.33 10.46
CA LYS A 21 -33.46 -0.35 9.08
C LYS A 21 -32.56 -1.18 8.18
N ASP A 22 -33.14 -2.12 7.47
CA ASP A 22 -32.45 -2.90 6.44
C ASP A 22 -32.75 -2.34 5.04
N ILE A 23 -31.68 -2.09 4.27
CA ILE A 23 -31.72 -1.69 2.86
C ILE A 23 -31.04 -2.79 2.05
N VAL A 24 -31.78 -3.52 1.25
CA VAL A 24 -31.26 -4.58 0.39
C VAL A 24 -30.94 -4.00 -0.98
N VAL A 25 -29.72 -4.24 -1.45
CA VAL A 25 -29.18 -3.65 -2.67
C VAL A 25 -28.75 -4.75 -3.66
N SER A 26 -29.25 -4.67 -4.88
CA SER A 26 -28.80 -5.50 -6.00
C SER A 26 -27.75 -4.75 -6.83
N PRO A 27 -26.82 -5.46 -7.51
CA PRO A 27 -25.83 -4.82 -8.38
C PRO A 27 -26.47 -3.96 -9.49
N ALA A 28 -26.16 -2.68 -9.46
CA ALA A 28 -26.54 -1.69 -10.47
C ALA A 28 -25.59 -0.49 -10.42
N PRO A 29 -25.53 0.34 -11.47
CA PRO A 29 -24.79 1.60 -11.42
C PRO A 29 -25.23 2.48 -10.24
N TYR A 30 -24.27 2.99 -9.47
CA TYR A 30 -24.49 3.87 -8.31
C TYR A 30 -25.35 3.27 -7.19
N ALA A 31 -25.52 1.94 -7.14
CA ALA A 31 -26.43 1.30 -6.19
C ALA A 31 -26.02 1.52 -4.72
N ILE A 32 -24.70 1.53 -4.44
CA ILE A 32 -24.19 1.75 -3.08
C ILE A 32 -24.40 3.21 -2.66
N GLU A 33 -24.12 4.18 -3.53
CA GLU A 33 -24.34 5.61 -3.28
C GLU A 33 -25.81 5.91 -3.05
N GLN A 34 -26.72 5.29 -3.82
CA GLN A 34 -28.17 5.41 -3.64
C GLN A 34 -28.62 4.82 -2.30
N ALA A 35 -28.06 3.68 -1.90
CA ALA A 35 -28.35 3.07 -0.60
C ALA A 35 -27.88 3.93 0.58
N LEU A 36 -26.68 4.56 0.48
CA LEU A 36 -26.21 5.52 1.47
C LEU A 36 -27.12 6.74 1.53
N GLN A 37 -27.58 7.27 0.40
CA GLN A 37 -28.54 8.36 0.38
C GLN A 37 -29.85 7.96 1.05
N GLN A 38 -30.39 6.79 0.76
CA GLN A 38 -31.59 6.26 1.41
C GLN A 38 -31.37 6.11 2.93
N ALA A 39 -30.20 5.65 3.37
CA ALA A 39 -29.86 5.55 4.78
C ALA A 39 -29.87 6.92 5.48
N ARG A 40 -29.34 7.97 4.84
CA ARG A 40 -29.38 9.35 5.34
C ARG A 40 -30.82 9.86 5.47
N GLU A 41 -31.68 9.56 4.50
CA GLU A 41 -33.10 9.92 4.52
C GLU A 41 -33.85 9.21 5.66
N GLU A 42 -33.61 7.92 5.88
CA GLU A 42 -34.19 7.17 6.99
C GLU A 42 -33.80 7.75 8.34
N ARG A 43 -32.55 8.17 8.51
CA ARG A 43 -32.10 8.87 9.73
C ARG A 43 -32.79 10.19 9.91
N ARG A 44 -32.86 10.99 8.86
CA ARG A 44 -33.44 12.34 8.90
C ARG A 44 -34.97 12.34 9.12
N LEU A 45 -35.68 11.43 8.45
CA LEU A 45 -37.15 11.42 8.44
C LEU A 45 -37.75 10.54 9.55
N ASN A 46 -37.11 9.39 9.80
CA ASN A 46 -37.65 8.34 10.64
C ASN A 46 -36.86 8.13 11.94
N GLY A 47 -35.76 8.87 12.14
CA GLY A 47 -34.93 8.78 13.35
C GLY A 47 -34.22 7.43 13.49
N ALA A 48 -33.93 6.73 12.37
CA ALA A 48 -33.17 5.48 12.39
C ALA A 48 -31.76 5.73 12.98
N THR A 49 -31.35 4.95 13.97
CA THR A 49 -30.02 5.05 14.59
C THR A 49 -29.04 4.07 13.96
N ASP A 50 -29.52 2.88 13.62
CA ASP A 50 -28.74 1.83 12.99
C ASP A 50 -29.33 1.49 11.61
N VAL A 51 -28.51 1.52 10.58
CA VAL A 51 -28.92 1.19 9.23
C VAL A 51 -28.00 0.10 8.67
N THR A 52 -28.58 -1.01 8.27
CA THR A 52 -27.88 -2.08 7.57
C THR A 52 -28.11 -1.95 6.07
N ILE A 53 -27.02 -1.86 5.29
CA ILE A 53 -27.02 -1.96 3.84
C ILE A 53 -26.53 -3.34 3.48
N ARG A 54 -27.41 -4.20 2.95
CA ARG A 54 -27.06 -5.56 2.55
C ARG A 54 -26.83 -5.62 1.05
N LEU A 55 -25.59 -5.87 0.67
CA LEU A 55 -25.18 -6.04 -0.71
C LEU A 55 -25.44 -7.50 -1.15
N GLN A 56 -26.35 -7.71 -2.10
CA GLN A 56 -26.57 -9.02 -2.68
C GLN A 56 -25.39 -9.46 -3.56
N ALA A 57 -25.23 -10.77 -3.77
CA ALA A 57 -24.20 -11.33 -4.62
C ALA A 57 -24.17 -10.70 -6.03
N GLY A 58 -22.98 -10.41 -6.53
CA GLY A 58 -22.70 -9.85 -7.85
C GLY A 58 -21.74 -8.67 -7.82
N THR A 59 -21.44 -8.10 -8.98
CA THR A 59 -20.42 -7.06 -9.12
C THR A 59 -21.04 -5.66 -9.16
N TYR A 60 -20.69 -4.85 -8.18
CA TYR A 60 -21.02 -3.43 -8.09
C TYR A 60 -19.89 -2.63 -8.76
N ARG A 61 -20.07 -2.32 -10.04
CA ARG A 61 -19.08 -1.55 -10.82
C ARG A 61 -19.16 -0.08 -10.48
N LEU A 62 -18.04 0.46 -10.02
CA LEU A 62 -17.92 1.85 -9.64
C LEU A 62 -17.48 2.72 -10.83
N TYR A 63 -18.03 3.91 -10.92
CA TYR A 63 -17.61 4.95 -11.85
C TYR A 63 -16.81 6.06 -11.16
N GLN A 64 -16.83 6.07 -9.85
CA GLN A 64 -16.13 6.98 -8.94
C GLN A 64 -16.02 6.34 -7.57
N SER A 65 -15.25 6.92 -6.67
CA SER A 65 -15.20 6.49 -5.26
C SER A 65 -16.57 6.61 -4.59
N VAL A 66 -16.96 5.60 -3.83
CA VAL A 66 -18.06 5.69 -2.88
C VAL A 66 -17.58 6.46 -1.66
N VAL A 67 -18.20 7.59 -1.35
CA VAL A 67 -17.82 8.44 -0.21
C VAL A 67 -18.77 8.25 0.95
N VAL A 68 -18.24 7.72 2.05
CA VAL A 68 -18.93 7.57 3.34
C VAL A 68 -18.60 8.80 4.19
N ARG A 69 -19.64 9.51 4.62
CA ARG A 69 -19.56 10.83 5.28
C ARG A 69 -20.08 10.78 6.73
N PRO A 70 -19.91 11.83 7.53
CA PRO A 70 -20.44 11.86 8.90
C PRO A 70 -21.94 11.55 9.01
N GLU A 71 -22.73 11.88 7.97
CA GLU A 71 -24.16 11.57 7.91
C GLU A 71 -24.44 10.06 7.77
N ASP A 72 -23.42 9.27 7.41
CA ASP A 72 -23.49 7.82 7.29
C ASP A 72 -23.07 7.09 8.57
N SER A 73 -22.72 7.82 9.63
CA SER A 73 -22.36 7.21 10.92
C SER A 73 -23.40 6.21 11.39
N GLY A 74 -22.96 5.08 11.98
CA GLY A 74 -23.84 3.98 12.37
C GLY A 74 -24.36 3.14 11.21
N THR A 75 -23.68 3.13 10.06
CA THR A 75 -24.06 2.27 8.93
C THR A 75 -23.28 0.96 8.95
N HIS A 76 -24.00 -0.17 8.83
CA HIS A 76 -23.42 -1.50 8.67
C HIS A 76 -23.60 -1.95 7.21
N ILE A 77 -22.50 -2.08 6.47
CA ILE A 77 -22.49 -2.57 5.09
C ILE A 77 -22.08 -4.04 5.12
N ILE A 78 -23.06 -4.92 4.92
CA ILE A 78 -22.90 -6.38 4.98
C ILE A 78 -23.08 -6.94 3.58
N ALA A 79 -22.15 -7.79 3.16
CA ALA A 79 -22.19 -8.39 1.84
C ALA A 79 -22.58 -9.87 1.88
N ASP A 80 -23.47 -10.27 0.99
CA ASP A 80 -23.69 -11.69 0.71
C ASP A 80 -22.46 -12.27 0.00
N LYS A 81 -22.20 -13.56 0.18
CA LYS A 81 -21.06 -14.22 -0.47
C LYS A 81 -21.08 -13.99 -1.98
N GLY A 82 -19.98 -13.44 -2.51
CA GLY A 82 -19.85 -13.12 -3.94
C GLY A 82 -20.30 -11.70 -4.31
N ALA A 83 -20.55 -10.84 -3.34
CA ALA A 83 -20.71 -9.40 -3.59
C ALA A 83 -19.33 -8.74 -3.72
N VAL A 84 -19.08 -8.08 -4.85
CA VAL A 84 -17.80 -7.47 -5.20
C VAL A 84 -18.00 -5.98 -5.52
N VAL A 85 -17.33 -5.11 -4.79
CA VAL A 85 -17.21 -3.68 -5.08
C VAL A 85 -15.99 -3.49 -5.97
N SER A 86 -16.21 -3.13 -7.23
CA SER A 86 -15.20 -3.21 -8.29
C SER A 86 -14.97 -1.87 -8.99
N GLY A 87 -13.70 -1.44 -9.06
CA GLY A 87 -13.26 -0.34 -9.93
C GLY A 87 -12.90 -0.80 -11.35
N GLY A 88 -13.18 -2.06 -11.69
CA GLY A 88 -12.80 -2.68 -12.94
C GLY A 88 -13.72 -2.33 -14.12
N VAL A 89 -13.11 -2.29 -15.30
CA VAL A 89 -13.77 -2.18 -16.60
C VAL A 89 -13.45 -3.42 -17.42
N ARG A 90 -14.47 -4.06 -17.97
CA ARG A 90 -14.31 -5.26 -18.79
C ARG A 90 -13.89 -4.92 -20.20
N ILE A 91 -12.87 -5.60 -20.72
CA ILE A 91 -12.42 -5.52 -22.10
C ILE A 91 -12.96 -6.72 -22.87
N THR A 92 -13.67 -6.45 -23.96
CA THR A 92 -14.30 -7.47 -24.82
C THR A 92 -13.95 -7.25 -26.29
N GLY A 93 -14.42 -8.14 -27.17
CA GLY A 93 -14.24 -7.97 -28.62
C GLY A 93 -12.83 -8.28 -29.11
N TRP A 94 -12.12 -9.15 -28.45
CA TRP A 94 -10.77 -9.58 -28.79
C TRP A 94 -10.68 -10.21 -30.17
N LYS A 95 -9.78 -9.70 -31.01
CA LYS A 95 -9.52 -10.17 -32.37
C LYS A 95 -8.10 -10.70 -32.50
N LYS A 96 -7.94 -11.89 -33.04
CA LYS A 96 -6.63 -12.52 -33.23
C LYS A 96 -5.86 -11.85 -34.36
N GLN A 97 -4.61 -11.51 -34.12
CA GLN A 97 -3.63 -11.00 -35.09
C GLN A 97 -2.31 -11.75 -34.91
N GLY A 98 -2.12 -12.86 -35.63
CA GLY A 98 -0.99 -13.74 -35.45
C GLY A 98 -0.99 -14.41 -34.06
N LYS A 99 0.05 -14.18 -33.25
CA LYS A 99 0.14 -14.67 -31.86
C LYS A 99 -0.51 -13.72 -30.84
N VAL A 100 -0.82 -12.49 -31.24
CA VAL A 100 -1.37 -11.45 -30.38
C VAL A 100 -2.86 -11.34 -30.57
N TYR A 101 -3.60 -11.05 -29.51
CA TYR A 101 -4.99 -10.62 -29.56
C TYR A 101 -5.08 -9.12 -29.30
N VAL A 102 -6.00 -8.44 -29.98
CA VAL A 102 -6.20 -7.00 -29.90
C VAL A 102 -7.66 -6.70 -29.61
N ALA A 103 -7.90 -5.80 -28.68
CA ALA A 103 -9.24 -5.29 -28.40
C ALA A 103 -9.24 -3.76 -28.35
N ASP A 104 -10.40 -3.16 -28.62
CA ASP A 104 -10.63 -1.75 -28.39
C ASP A 104 -10.80 -1.50 -26.88
N VAL A 105 -10.21 -0.44 -26.39
CA VAL A 105 -10.37 0.01 -25.00
C VAL A 105 -11.58 0.93 -24.94
N PRO A 106 -12.57 0.64 -24.09
CA PRO A 106 -13.75 1.51 -23.95
C PRO A 106 -13.38 2.84 -23.30
N GLU A 107 -14.20 3.86 -23.53
CA GLU A 107 -14.15 5.09 -22.75
C GLU A 107 -14.65 4.83 -21.32
N PHE A 108 -14.07 5.55 -20.37
CA PHE A 108 -14.53 5.57 -18.99
C PHE A 108 -14.88 7.00 -18.59
N ASN A 109 -16.12 7.22 -18.16
CA ASN A 109 -16.66 8.55 -17.85
C ASN A 109 -16.47 9.57 -18.99
N GLY A 110 -16.65 9.13 -20.26
CA GLY A 110 -16.53 9.96 -21.45
C GLY A 110 -15.08 10.37 -21.79
N ARG A 111 -14.09 9.64 -21.29
CA ARG A 111 -12.67 9.87 -21.58
C ARG A 111 -11.98 8.57 -21.98
N PRO A 112 -10.93 8.66 -22.83
CA PRO A 112 -10.07 7.51 -23.09
C PRO A 112 -9.57 6.90 -21.78
N LEU A 113 -9.73 5.57 -21.64
CA LEU A 113 -9.25 4.85 -20.46
C LEU A 113 -7.76 4.53 -20.63
N GLU A 114 -6.98 4.87 -19.60
CA GLU A 114 -5.60 4.42 -19.43
C GLU A 114 -5.50 3.58 -18.16
N PHE A 115 -4.67 2.53 -18.19
CA PHE A 115 -4.45 1.61 -17.08
C PHE A 115 -3.04 1.06 -17.10
N ARG A 116 -2.59 0.58 -15.95
CA ARG A 116 -1.25 -0.01 -15.77
C ARG A 116 -1.30 -1.50 -15.47
N GLN A 117 -2.47 -2.07 -15.20
CA GLN A 117 -2.68 -3.47 -14.86
C GLN A 117 -3.80 -4.07 -15.71
N LEU A 118 -3.72 -5.39 -15.91
CA LEU A 118 -4.72 -6.17 -16.63
C LEU A 118 -4.78 -7.57 -16.02
N TRP A 119 -5.99 -8.07 -15.82
CA TRP A 119 -6.24 -9.44 -15.37
C TRP A 119 -7.00 -10.22 -16.43
N VAL A 120 -6.60 -11.48 -16.61
CA VAL A 120 -7.29 -12.41 -17.51
C VAL A 120 -7.73 -13.60 -16.67
N ASN A 121 -9.05 -13.83 -16.60
CA ASN A 121 -9.65 -14.88 -15.76
C ASN A 121 -9.18 -14.81 -14.28
N GLY A 122 -9.09 -13.61 -13.73
CA GLY A 122 -8.62 -13.36 -12.36
C GLY A 122 -7.10 -13.49 -12.14
N VAL A 123 -6.32 -13.76 -13.19
CA VAL A 123 -4.87 -13.86 -13.10
C VAL A 123 -4.22 -12.62 -13.70
N LYS A 124 -3.42 -11.92 -12.91
CA LYS A 124 -2.69 -10.74 -13.36
C LYS A 124 -1.80 -11.05 -14.56
N ALA A 125 -1.87 -10.22 -15.59
CA ALA A 125 -1.03 -10.29 -16.77
C ALA A 125 0.16 -9.36 -16.64
N ASP A 126 1.29 -9.75 -17.19
CA ASP A 126 2.51 -8.97 -17.16
C ASP A 126 2.43 -7.82 -18.19
N ARG A 127 2.74 -6.61 -17.75
CA ARG A 127 2.94 -5.51 -18.69
C ARG A 127 4.20 -5.79 -19.51
N ALA A 128 4.14 -5.73 -20.84
CA ALA A 128 5.24 -6.10 -21.73
C ALA A 128 6.59 -5.58 -21.22
N ARG A 129 7.55 -6.49 -21.04
CA ARG A 129 8.85 -6.20 -20.42
C ARG A 129 9.98 -6.99 -21.07
N ASP A 130 11.23 -6.55 -20.87
CA ASP A 130 12.41 -7.17 -21.49
C ASP A 130 12.95 -8.39 -20.72
N VAL A 131 12.36 -8.72 -19.58
CA VAL A 131 12.82 -9.79 -18.69
C VAL A 131 11.65 -10.60 -18.14
N SER A 132 11.75 -11.93 -18.24
CA SER A 132 10.83 -12.87 -17.58
C SER A 132 11.42 -13.48 -16.30
N ASP A 133 12.75 -13.48 -16.18
CA ASP A 133 13.52 -13.97 -15.04
C ASP A 133 14.35 -12.81 -14.49
N PHE A 134 13.96 -12.27 -13.35
CA PHE A 134 14.61 -11.09 -12.76
C PHE A 134 16.08 -11.30 -12.40
N GLU A 135 16.55 -12.55 -12.22
CA GLU A 135 17.97 -12.82 -12.04
C GLU A 135 18.81 -12.48 -13.29
N LYS A 136 18.16 -12.27 -14.44
CA LYS A 136 18.80 -11.88 -15.70
C LYS A 136 18.69 -10.40 -16.02
N MET A 137 18.22 -9.58 -15.08
CA MET A 137 18.18 -8.14 -15.26
C MET A 137 19.55 -7.57 -15.61
N TYR A 138 19.57 -6.59 -16.49
CA TYR A 138 20.76 -5.79 -16.73
C TYR A 138 21.07 -4.91 -15.51
N ARG A 139 22.35 -4.51 -15.39
CA ARG A 139 22.79 -3.56 -14.36
C ARG A 139 23.25 -2.26 -15.01
N ILE A 140 23.03 -1.13 -14.33
CA ILE A 140 23.58 0.16 -14.79
C ILE A 140 25.11 0.11 -14.79
N ARG A 141 25.73 0.96 -15.60
CA ARG A 141 27.20 1.10 -15.66
C ARG A 141 27.69 2.27 -14.83
N SER A 142 27.01 3.39 -14.94
CA SER A 142 27.33 4.61 -14.19
C SER A 142 26.14 5.58 -14.15
N VAL A 143 26.27 6.59 -13.31
CA VAL A 143 25.27 7.65 -13.09
C VAL A 143 25.93 9.01 -13.26
N ASP A 144 25.33 9.88 -14.04
CA ASP A 144 25.65 11.31 -14.06
C ASP A 144 24.48 12.08 -13.45
N LYS A 145 24.58 12.42 -12.17
CA LYS A 145 23.56 13.18 -11.44
C LYS A 145 23.38 14.59 -11.98
N LYS A 146 24.44 15.21 -12.55
CA LYS A 146 24.36 16.58 -13.07
C LYS A 146 23.52 16.67 -14.32
N THR A 147 23.62 15.67 -15.19
CA THR A 147 22.83 15.61 -16.43
C THR A 147 21.61 14.68 -16.32
N GLU A 148 21.35 14.15 -15.13
CA GLU A 148 20.23 13.23 -14.83
C GLU A 148 20.21 12.05 -15.82
N THR A 149 21.38 11.41 -16.00
CA THR A 149 21.60 10.37 -17.03
C THR A 149 22.09 9.07 -16.39
N LEU A 150 21.46 7.96 -16.75
CA LEU A 150 21.99 6.63 -16.49
C LEU A 150 22.71 6.09 -17.73
N TYR A 151 23.89 5.55 -17.51
CA TYR A 151 24.61 4.81 -18.55
C TYR A 151 24.38 3.31 -18.33
N VAL A 152 23.95 2.63 -19.39
CA VAL A 152 23.59 1.20 -19.37
C VAL A 152 24.26 0.46 -20.53
N PRO A 153 24.32 -0.88 -20.52
CA PRO A 153 24.74 -1.65 -21.69
C PRO A 153 23.83 -1.34 -22.89
N ALA A 154 24.42 -1.07 -24.07
CA ALA A 154 23.66 -0.77 -25.29
C ALA A 154 22.68 -1.91 -25.65
N ALA A 155 23.06 -3.16 -25.37
CA ALA A 155 22.24 -4.35 -25.61
C ALA A 155 20.89 -4.28 -24.87
N ALA A 156 20.87 -3.72 -23.66
CA ALA A 156 19.68 -3.63 -22.82
C ALA A 156 18.58 -2.75 -23.45
N VAL A 157 18.96 -1.68 -24.13
CA VAL A 157 18.02 -0.66 -24.65
C VAL A 157 17.81 -0.70 -26.15
N LYS A 158 18.44 -1.63 -26.86
CA LYS A 158 18.41 -1.69 -28.32
C LYS A 158 16.99 -1.85 -28.87
N LYS A 159 16.16 -2.68 -28.25
CA LYS A 159 14.78 -2.92 -28.66
C LYS A 159 13.91 -1.67 -28.52
N ILE A 160 14.17 -0.83 -27.52
CA ILE A 160 13.33 0.32 -27.17
C ILE A 160 13.88 1.67 -27.64
N GLN A 161 14.95 1.69 -28.43
CA GLN A 161 15.63 2.93 -28.84
C GLN A 161 14.67 3.97 -29.45
N ASN A 162 13.64 3.52 -30.16
CA ASN A 162 12.63 4.37 -30.78
C ASN A 162 11.24 4.20 -30.13
N ALA A 163 11.14 3.45 -29.05
CA ALA A 163 9.89 3.23 -28.37
C ALA A 163 9.40 4.52 -27.70
N LYS A 164 8.09 4.73 -27.78
CA LYS A 164 7.42 5.79 -27.03
C LYS A 164 6.84 5.17 -25.78
N HIS A 165 6.89 5.89 -24.67
CA HIS A 165 6.28 5.49 -23.40
C HIS A 165 6.99 4.35 -22.65
N ALA A 166 8.16 3.89 -23.10
CA ALA A 166 8.95 2.92 -22.34
C ALA A 166 9.29 3.46 -20.96
N GLU A 167 9.28 2.57 -19.98
CA GLU A 167 9.62 2.86 -18.59
C GLU A 167 10.79 1.97 -18.16
N MET A 168 11.63 2.49 -17.26
CA MET A 168 12.66 1.73 -16.56
C MET A 168 12.22 1.53 -15.13
N VAL A 169 12.17 0.28 -14.69
CA VAL A 169 12.05 -0.08 -13.27
C VAL A 169 13.45 -0.34 -12.76
N LEU A 170 13.93 0.57 -11.92
CA LEU A 170 15.30 0.56 -11.40
C LEU A 170 15.30 0.06 -9.96
N HIS A 171 15.99 -1.04 -9.71
CA HIS A 171 16.17 -1.60 -8.38
C HIS A 171 17.23 -0.79 -7.61
N GLU A 172 16.87 -0.38 -6.42
CA GLU A 172 17.73 0.38 -5.52
C GLU A 172 17.91 -0.37 -4.19
N MET A 173 18.18 0.33 -3.10
CA MET A 173 18.48 -0.35 -1.83
C MET A 173 17.25 -1.08 -1.28
N TRP A 174 16.24 -0.34 -0.89
CA TRP A 174 15.01 -0.85 -0.25
C TRP A 174 13.74 -0.53 -1.04
N CYS A 175 13.90 -0.14 -2.31
CA CYS A 175 12.78 0.30 -3.14
C CYS A 175 13.09 0.18 -4.63
N VAL A 176 12.10 0.46 -5.46
CA VAL A 176 12.24 0.56 -6.92
C VAL A 176 11.76 1.93 -7.41
N ALA A 177 12.53 2.53 -8.33
CA ALA A 177 12.11 3.72 -9.04
C ALA A 177 11.45 3.34 -10.37
N ASN A 178 10.31 3.96 -10.71
CA ASN A 178 9.68 3.84 -12.03
C ASN A 178 9.91 5.14 -12.80
N LEU A 179 10.81 5.10 -13.77
CA LEU A 179 11.26 6.27 -14.52
C LEU A 179 10.80 6.19 -15.98
N ARG A 180 10.01 7.17 -16.44
CA ARG A 180 9.56 7.24 -17.83
C ARG A 180 10.72 7.68 -18.74
N ILE A 181 11.08 6.85 -19.73
CA ILE A 181 12.22 7.10 -20.61
C ILE A 181 11.88 8.21 -21.61
N LYS A 182 12.68 9.30 -21.58
CA LYS A 182 12.59 10.42 -22.50
C LYS A 182 13.43 10.21 -23.75
N GLY A 183 14.59 9.57 -23.60
CA GLY A 183 15.48 9.35 -24.72
C GLY A 183 16.59 8.35 -24.45
N VAL A 184 17.01 7.69 -25.51
CA VAL A 184 18.10 6.71 -25.52
C VAL A 184 19.12 7.11 -26.59
N LYS A 185 20.40 7.23 -26.24
CA LYS A 185 21.51 7.51 -27.17
C LYS A 185 22.57 6.42 -27.04
N ILE A 186 22.66 5.56 -28.04
CA ILE A 186 23.65 4.47 -28.09
C ILE A 186 24.97 4.99 -28.66
N LYS A 187 26.09 4.68 -27.99
CA LYS A 187 27.44 4.94 -28.46
C LYS A 187 28.33 3.73 -28.11
N GLY A 188 28.71 2.97 -29.15
CA GLY A 188 29.47 1.74 -28.96
C GLY A 188 28.64 0.69 -28.19
N ASP A 189 29.20 0.18 -27.11
CA ASP A 189 28.61 -0.84 -26.26
C ASP A 189 27.82 -0.25 -25.08
N SER A 190 27.74 1.08 -24.98
CA SER A 190 27.04 1.82 -23.93
C SER A 190 25.92 2.67 -24.50
N ALA A 191 24.92 2.95 -23.67
CA ALA A 191 23.83 3.85 -23.99
C ALA A 191 23.57 4.82 -22.82
N ALA A 192 23.32 6.10 -23.19
CA ALA A 192 22.84 7.12 -22.26
C ALA A 192 21.31 7.13 -22.28
N VAL A 193 20.70 6.96 -21.12
CA VAL A 193 19.24 6.99 -20.93
C VAL A 193 18.88 8.20 -20.09
N THR A 194 17.95 9.00 -20.59
CA THR A 194 17.40 10.17 -19.91
C THR A 194 15.89 10.00 -19.68
N PHE A 195 15.35 10.71 -18.70
CA PHE A 195 13.99 10.49 -18.21
C PHE A 195 13.14 11.75 -18.30
N HIS A 196 11.83 11.59 -18.19
CA HIS A 196 10.90 12.70 -18.12
C HIS A 196 10.95 13.41 -16.78
N GLN A 197 10.41 14.62 -16.75
CA GLN A 197 10.18 15.38 -15.52
C GLN A 197 8.75 15.13 -15.03
N PRO A 198 8.47 15.25 -13.72
CA PRO A 198 9.36 15.73 -12.66
C PRO A 198 10.26 14.64 -12.04
N GLU A 199 9.96 13.35 -12.30
CA GLU A 199 10.61 12.23 -11.64
C GLU A 199 12.13 12.20 -11.82
N SER A 200 12.64 12.60 -12.99
CA SER A 200 14.08 12.65 -13.23
C SER A 200 14.79 13.54 -12.20
N HIS A 201 14.36 14.80 -12.11
CA HIS A 201 14.98 15.76 -11.20
C HIS A 201 14.83 15.36 -9.73
N ILE A 202 13.63 14.93 -9.33
CA ILE A 202 13.37 14.47 -7.97
C ILE A 202 14.30 13.32 -7.62
N HIS A 203 14.38 12.30 -8.48
CA HIS A 203 15.12 11.09 -8.22
C HIS A 203 16.65 11.31 -8.18
N PHE A 204 17.22 12.02 -9.17
CA PHE A 204 18.67 12.24 -9.25
C PHE A 204 19.20 13.22 -8.21
N MET A 205 18.36 14.10 -7.67
CA MET A 205 18.76 15.02 -6.60
C MET A 205 18.68 14.41 -5.19
N HIS A 206 18.19 13.20 -5.06
CA HIS A 206 18.17 12.45 -3.81
C HIS A 206 19.54 11.83 -3.50
N PRO A 207 20.01 11.85 -2.23
CA PRO A 207 21.21 11.10 -1.86
C PRO A 207 20.94 9.60 -1.73
N TRP A 208 19.78 9.21 -1.20
CA TRP A 208 19.27 7.84 -1.09
C TRP A 208 17.74 7.83 -0.83
N PRO A 209 16.99 6.81 -1.27
CA PRO A 209 17.51 5.78 -2.17
C PRO A 209 18.01 6.38 -3.48
N SER A 210 19.02 5.79 -4.07
CA SER A 210 19.60 6.29 -5.31
C SER A 210 20.24 5.13 -6.09
N PRO A 211 20.48 5.30 -7.41
CA PRO A 211 21.15 4.28 -8.20
C PRO A 211 22.51 3.95 -7.63
N MET A 212 22.74 2.67 -7.33
CA MET A 212 24.01 2.18 -6.74
C MET A 212 25.00 1.86 -7.83
N VAL A 213 26.24 2.33 -7.66
CA VAL A 213 27.38 1.96 -8.50
C VAL A 213 28.50 1.50 -7.58
N THR A 214 28.93 0.26 -7.72
CA THR A 214 29.86 -0.41 -6.84
C THR A 214 31.14 -0.82 -7.56
N THR A 215 32.18 -1.12 -6.81
CA THR A 215 33.47 -1.59 -7.36
C THR A 215 33.49 -3.09 -7.66
N ASP A 216 32.56 -3.84 -7.09
CA ASP A 216 32.46 -5.31 -7.23
C ASP A 216 31.43 -5.75 -8.30
N GLY A 217 30.82 -4.79 -9.01
CA GLY A 217 29.89 -5.07 -10.10
C GLY A 217 28.44 -5.28 -9.68
N HIS A 218 28.12 -5.11 -8.39
CA HIS A 218 26.75 -5.19 -7.86
C HIS A 218 25.98 -3.86 -8.04
N ASN A 219 26.13 -3.24 -9.20
CA ASN A 219 25.39 -2.03 -9.52
C ASN A 219 23.87 -2.29 -9.55
N SER A 220 23.07 -1.25 -9.38
CA SER A 220 21.62 -1.33 -9.48
C SER A 220 21.17 -2.08 -10.72
N ALA A 221 20.36 -3.11 -10.52
CA ALA A 221 19.70 -3.86 -11.58
C ALA A 221 18.48 -3.10 -12.10
N PHE A 222 18.06 -3.36 -13.32
CA PHE A 222 16.87 -2.76 -13.89
C PHE A 222 16.24 -3.64 -14.95
N TYR A 223 14.95 -3.43 -15.20
CA TYR A 223 14.26 -3.94 -16.36
C TYR A 223 13.46 -2.83 -17.06
N LEU A 224 13.12 -3.08 -18.32
CA LEU A 224 12.37 -2.18 -19.16
C LEU A 224 10.96 -2.71 -19.36
N THR A 225 9.98 -1.81 -19.36
CA THR A 225 8.57 -2.17 -19.54
C THR A 225 7.82 -1.12 -20.36
N ASN A 226 6.54 -1.41 -20.66
CA ASN A 226 5.62 -0.51 -21.33
C ASN A 226 6.08 -0.09 -22.75
N ALA A 227 6.61 -1.01 -23.50
CA ALA A 227 6.89 -0.80 -24.92
C ALA A 227 6.33 -1.95 -25.75
N LYS A 228 5.73 -1.64 -26.91
CA LYS A 228 5.17 -2.66 -27.80
C LYS A 228 6.24 -3.61 -28.32
N GLU A 229 7.46 -3.12 -28.48
CA GLU A 229 8.64 -3.84 -28.91
C GLU A 229 9.07 -4.93 -27.92
N LEU A 230 8.58 -4.90 -26.69
CA LEU A 230 8.85 -5.87 -25.64
C LEU A 230 7.74 -6.93 -25.52
N LEU A 231 6.63 -6.80 -26.26
CA LEU A 231 5.51 -7.73 -26.23
C LEU A 231 5.87 -9.03 -26.97
N ASP A 232 6.49 -9.97 -26.29
CA ASP A 232 7.01 -11.18 -26.94
C ASP A 232 6.70 -12.51 -26.21
N GLN A 233 6.26 -12.49 -24.95
CA GLN A 233 5.96 -13.68 -24.13
C GLN A 233 4.45 -13.89 -23.88
N PRO A 234 4.00 -15.16 -23.72
CA PRO A 234 2.65 -15.45 -23.26
C PRO A 234 2.37 -14.83 -21.87
N GLY A 235 1.20 -14.24 -21.72
CA GLY A 235 0.80 -13.55 -20.50
C GLY A 235 1.15 -12.06 -20.50
N GLU A 236 1.83 -11.56 -21.52
CA GLU A 236 2.16 -10.14 -21.63
C GLU A 236 1.11 -9.34 -22.37
N TRP A 237 0.97 -8.08 -21.96
CA TRP A 237 0.08 -7.09 -22.59
C TRP A 237 0.73 -5.73 -22.79
N TYR A 238 0.19 -4.97 -23.73
CA TYR A 238 0.60 -3.60 -24.01
C TYR A 238 -0.62 -2.72 -24.35
N LEU A 239 -0.67 -1.51 -23.80
CA LEU A 239 -1.68 -0.50 -24.12
C LEU A 239 -1.12 0.54 -25.09
N ASP A 240 -1.70 0.66 -26.28
CA ASP A 240 -1.54 1.83 -27.13
C ASP A 240 -2.62 2.85 -26.75
N ALA A 241 -2.28 3.75 -25.82
CA ALA A 241 -3.21 4.75 -25.30
C ALA A 241 -3.68 5.72 -26.40
N LYS A 242 -2.83 6.01 -27.40
CA LYS A 242 -3.20 6.89 -28.52
C LYS A 242 -4.21 6.23 -29.47
N ALA A 243 -4.02 4.96 -29.78
CA ALA A 243 -4.92 4.20 -30.63
C ALA A 243 -6.13 3.63 -29.87
N GLN A 244 -6.14 3.73 -28.53
CA GLN A 244 -7.13 3.10 -27.63
C GLN A 244 -7.28 1.60 -27.94
N LYS A 245 -6.14 0.93 -28.02
CA LYS A 245 -6.09 -0.52 -28.25
C LYS A 245 -5.20 -1.20 -27.24
N VAL A 246 -5.67 -2.31 -26.72
CA VAL A 246 -4.89 -3.21 -25.88
C VAL A 246 -4.51 -4.46 -26.64
N TYR A 247 -3.27 -4.88 -26.48
CA TYR A 247 -2.64 -6.03 -27.10
C TYR A 247 -2.30 -7.05 -26.02
N TYR A 248 -2.59 -8.30 -26.26
CA TYR A 248 -2.30 -9.39 -25.29
C TYR A 248 -1.84 -10.65 -26.01
N ILE A 249 -0.84 -11.33 -25.47
CA ILE A 249 -0.42 -12.67 -25.89
C ILE A 249 -0.99 -13.67 -24.88
N PRO A 250 -2.00 -14.48 -25.25
CA PRO A 250 -2.61 -15.40 -24.29
C PRO A 250 -1.62 -16.41 -23.74
N ARG A 251 -1.81 -16.77 -22.47
CA ARG A 251 -1.15 -17.92 -21.87
C ARG A 251 -1.65 -19.21 -22.49
N ASN A 252 -0.89 -20.28 -22.34
CA ASN A 252 -1.29 -21.59 -22.85
C ASN A 252 -2.63 -22.01 -22.21
N GLY A 253 -3.59 -22.38 -23.05
CA GLY A 253 -4.94 -22.80 -22.61
C GLY A 253 -5.95 -21.68 -22.43
N GLU A 254 -5.59 -20.41 -22.54
CA GLU A 254 -6.55 -19.28 -22.49
C GLU A 254 -7.33 -19.14 -23.80
N ASN A 255 -8.66 -19.04 -23.67
CA ASN A 255 -9.55 -18.80 -24.80
C ASN A 255 -10.08 -17.36 -24.76
N MET A 256 -9.53 -16.49 -25.58
CA MET A 256 -9.89 -15.07 -25.60
C MET A 256 -11.31 -14.76 -26.07
N SER A 257 -12.04 -15.75 -26.64
CA SER A 257 -13.45 -15.55 -26.98
C SER A 257 -14.38 -15.63 -25.77
N THR A 258 -13.91 -16.25 -24.69
CA THR A 258 -14.68 -16.46 -23.44
C THR A 258 -13.96 -15.91 -22.20
N ALA A 259 -12.72 -15.45 -22.35
CA ALA A 259 -11.93 -14.92 -21.25
C ALA A 259 -12.60 -13.70 -20.62
N ASP A 260 -12.60 -13.68 -19.30
CA ASP A 260 -12.95 -12.51 -18.51
C ASP A 260 -11.70 -11.64 -18.37
N VAL A 261 -11.71 -10.45 -18.99
CA VAL A 261 -10.58 -9.53 -18.97
C VAL A 261 -10.99 -8.23 -18.31
N GLU A 262 -10.36 -7.93 -17.20
CA GLU A 262 -10.64 -6.74 -16.40
C GLU A 262 -9.41 -5.81 -16.35
N VAL A 263 -9.66 -4.51 -16.45
CA VAL A 263 -8.65 -3.46 -16.22
C VAL A 263 -9.16 -2.46 -15.19
N PRO A 264 -8.34 -1.93 -14.30
CA PRO A 264 -8.80 -1.03 -13.24
C PRO A 264 -8.94 0.39 -13.77
N ALA A 265 -9.96 1.12 -13.30
CA ALA A 265 -10.25 2.49 -13.70
C ALA A 265 -10.44 3.47 -12.53
N VAL A 266 -10.80 2.98 -11.35
CA VAL A 266 -11.02 3.79 -10.14
C VAL A 266 -9.85 3.56 -9.18
N GLU A 267 -9.23 4.62 -8.66
CA GLU A 267 -8.04 4.52 -7.81
C GLU A 267 -8.40 4.17 -6.36
N THR A 268 -9.41 4.85 -5.78
CA THR A 268 -9.96 4.54 -4.46
C THR A 268 -11.41 4.14 -4.61
N LEU A 269 -11.75 2.92 -4.20
CA LEU A 269 -13.10 2.36 -4.35
C LEU A 269 -14.05 2.94 -3.30
N VAL A 270 -13.58 2.99 -2.05
CA VAL A 270 -14.34 3.55 -0.93
C VAL A 270 -13.47 4.51 -0.15
N SER A 271 -13.99 5.68 0.11
CA SER A 271 -13.37 6.70 0.95
C SER A 271 -14.29 7.03 2.12
N VAL A 272 -13.79 6.82 3.35
CA VAL A 272 -14.48 7.21 4.59
C VAL A 272 -13.89 8.54 5.01
N GLU A 273 -14.68 9.63 4.88
CA GLU A 273 -14.20 11.01 4.99
C GLU A 273 -15.02 11.81 5.99
N GLY A 274 -14.46 12.02 7.16
CA GLY A 274 -14.95 12.99 8.13
C GLY A 274 -14.10 14.26 8.18
N THR A 275 -14.29 15.03 9.24
CA THR A 275 -13.39 16.11 9.63
C THR A 275 -12.96 15.92 11.08
N PRO A 276 -11.89 16.59 11.56
CA PRO A 276 -11.47 16.48 12.96
C PRO A 276 -12.55 16.82 13.98
N ASP A 277 -13.48 17.71 13.61
CA ASP A 277 -14.57 18.18 14.48
C ASP A 277 -15.91 17.47 14.20
N ASN A 278 -16.02 16.77 13.07
CA ASN A 278 -17.19 15.96 12.71
C ASN A 278 -16.72 14.65 12.03
N PRO A 279 -16.18 13.68 12.79
CA PRO A 279 -15.71 12.43 12.24
C PRO A 279 -16.86 11.52 11.81
N VAL A 280 -16.57 10.63 10.86
CA VAL A 280 -17.45 9.47 10.61
C VAL A 280 -17.32 8.50 11.78
N THR A 281 -18.44 7.98 12.30
CA THR A 281 -18.40 7.14 13.51
C THR A 281 -19.19 5.84 13.35
N GLY A 282 -18.59 4.72 13.77
CA GLY A 282 -19.29 3.44 13.91
C GLY A 282 -19.77 2.85 12.57
N VAL A 283 -18.92 2.87 11.55
CA VAL A 283 -19.22 2.26 10.25
C VAL A 283 -18.53 0.90 10.16
N THR A 284 -19.28 -0.11 9.74
CA THR A 284 -18.77 -1.48 9.57
C THR A 284 -18.92 -1.94 8.13
N PHE A 285 -17.88 -2.57 7.61
CA PHE A 285 -17.90 -3.36 6.37
C PHE A 285 -17.70 -4.82 6.74
N GLU A 286 -18.64 -5.70 6.38
CA GLU A 286 -18.53 -7.13 6.66
C GLU A 286 -18.71 -7.97 5.39
N GLY A 287 -17.74 -8.85 5.10
CA GLY A 287 -17.79 -9.80 4.00
C GLY A 287 -17.68 -9.20 2.60
N VAL A 288 -17.33 -7.91 2.49
CA VAL A 288 -17.22 -7.21 1.20
C VAL A 288 -15.90 -7.57 0.51
N THR A 289 -15.96 -7.88 -0.79
CA THR A 289 -14.78 -7.96 -1.64
C THR A 289 -14.56 -6.63 -2.34
N PHE A 290 -13.38 -6.02 -2.18
CA PHE A 290 -12.92 -4.81 -2.87
C PHE A 290 -11.90 -5.22 -3.93
N SER A 291 -12.13 -4.85 -5.21
CA SER A 291 -11.34 -5.39 -6.30
C SER A 291 -11.14 -4.39 -7.44
N TYR A 292 -10.02 -4.51 -8.14
CA TYR A 292 -9.66 -3.73 -9.33
C TYR A 292 -9.54 -2.21 -9.09
N ALA A 293 -8.82 -1.82 -8.05
CA ALA A 293 -8.39 -0.42 -7.88
C ALA A 293 -7.12 -0.14 -8.70
N THR A 294 -7.04 1.02 -9.34
CA THR A 294 -5.89 1.43 -10.18
C THR A 294 -4.80 2.17 -9.41
N TRP A 295 -3.65 2.33 -10.04
CA TRP A 295 -2.55 3.20 -9.58
C TRP A 295 -1.82 3.78 -10.79
N MET A 296 -2.17 5.01 -11.15
CA MET A 296 -1.71 5.65 -12.39
C MET A 296 -0.47 6.53 -12.22
N ARG A 297 -0.04 6.80 -10.97
CA ARG A 297 1.07 7.70 -10.68
C ARG A 297 2.33 7.47 -11.54
N PRO A 298 2.85 6.23 -11.71
CA PRO A 298 4.07 6.04 -12.49
C PRO A 298 3.94 6.44 -13.95
N SER A 299 2.75 6.32 -14.55
CA SER A 299 2.49 6.79 -15.94
C SER A 299 2.34 8.31 -16.02
N ILE A 300 1.88 8.97 -14.97
CA ILE A 300 1.61 10.42 -14.97
C ILE A 300 2.86 11.23 -14.60
N SER A 301 3.57 10.82 -13.53
CA SER A 301 4.64 11.61 -12.93
C SER A 301 5.90 10.80 -12.61
N GLY A 302 5.97 9.54 -13.08
CA GLY A 302 6.98 8.60 -12.60
C GLY A 302 6.80 8.25 -11.13
N HIS A 303 7.74 7.48 -10.57
CA HIS A 303 7.75 7.14 -9.16
C HIS A 303 9.19 7.25 -8.64
N ALA A 304 9.46 8.29 -7.87
CA ALA A 304 10.71 8.46 -7.13
C ALA A 304 10.47 8.00 -5.69
N PRO A 305 10.89 6.79 -5.31
CA PRO A 305 10.53 6.17 -4.05
C PRO A 305 11.29 6.78 -2.88
N LEU A 306 10.75 6.59 -1.66
CA LEU A 306 11.47 6.87 -0.43
C LEU A 306 11.64 5.58 0.40
N GLN A 307 10.58 5.10 1.04
CA GLN A 307 10.58 3.89 1.87
C GLN A 307 9.15 3.44 2.17
N ALA A 308 8.92 2.14 2.34
CA ALA A 308 7.63 1.56 2.71
C ALA A 308 6.46 2.00 1.80
N GLY A 309 6.73 2.20 0.50
CA GLY A 309 5.76 2.70 -0.48
C GLY A 309 5.57 4.22 -0.51
N MET A 310 6.11 4.95 0.47
CA MET A 310 6.11 6.41 0.40
C MET A 310 7.07 6.88 -0.68
N TYR A 311 6.74 7.99 -1.33
CA TYR A 311 7.51 8.52 -2.45
C TYR A 311 7.78 10.03 -2.29
N MET A 312 8.79 10.52 -3.00
CA MET A 312 9.14 11.94 -2.99
C MET A 312 8.30 12.72 -3.99
N THR A 313 7.82 13.88 -3.56
CA THR A 313 7.02 14.80 -4.40
C THR A 313 7.81 15.98 -4.93
N GLU A 314 8.95 16.30 -4.32
CA GLU A 314 9.84 17.38 -4.71
C GLU A 314 11.30 16.96 -4.64
N ALA A 315 12.16 17.68 -5.37
CA ALA A 315 13.59 17.51 -5.32
C ALA A 315 14.16 17.90 -3.95
N TYR A 316 15.33 17.41 -3.67
CA TYR A 316 16.02 17.56 -2.41
C TYR A 316 16.32 19.04 -2.07
N LYS A 317 16.06 19.43 -0.82
CA LYS A 317 16.32 20.78 -0.31
C LYS A 317 17.34 20.73 0.84
N LEU A 318 17.99 21.85 1.14
CA LEU A 318 18.91 21.94 2.27
C LEU A 318 18.14 21.80 3.59
N ARG A 319 18.64 20.91 4.45
CA ARG A 319 18.14 20.78 5.82
C ARG A 319 18.38 22.07 6.60
N PRO A 320 17.42 22.57 7.38
CA PRO A 320 17.65 23.66 8.30
C PRO A 320 18.77 23.33 9.31
N LYS A 321 19.66 24.30 9.59
CA LYS A 321 20.79 24.14 10.53
C LYS A 321 20.38 23.66 11.92
N THR A 322 19.16 23.96 12.34
CA THR A 322 18.61 23.65 13.66
C THR A 322 18.29 22.17 13.85
N VAL A 323 18.21 21.36 12.78
CA VAL A 323 17.79 19.95 12.86
C VAL A 323 18.92 19.04 13.34
N ARG A 324 20.18 19.35 13.00
CA ARG A 324 21.36 18.67 13.55
C ARG A 324 22.39 19.72 14.03
N PRO A 325 22.62 19.84 15.35
CA PRO A 325 23.57 20.82 15.91
C PRO A 325 25.00 20.67 15.39
N ASN A 326 25.38 19.48 14.92
CA ASN A 326 26.75 19.15 14.50
C ASN A 326 27.06 19.49 13.03
N GLY A 327 26.25 20.29 12.38
CA GLY A 327 26.70 21.05 11.21
C GLY A 327 26.73 20.37 9.86
N ASP A 328 26.20 19.16 9.69
CA ASP A 328 26.07 18.56 8.38
C ASP A 328 24.92 19.21 7.59
N HIS A 329 25.30 20.18 6.74
CA HIS A 329 24.37 20.82 5.79
C HIS A 329 24.09 19.94 4.56
N LYS A 330 23.94 18.64 4.73
CA LYS A 330 23.57 17.75 3.62
C LYS A 330 22.17 18.05 3.18
N LEU A 331 21.95 17.94 1.90
CA LEU A 331 20.61 17.91 1.32
C LEU A 331 19.88 16.71 1.92
N ASP A 332 18.73 16.97 2.53
CA ASP A 332 17.96 15.93 3.19
C ASP A 332 16.48 16.30 3.07
N ASN A 333 15.79 15.62 2.20
CA ASN A 333 14.49 16.05 1.75
C ASN A 333 13.42 14.99 1.99
N GLN A 334 13.31 14.57 3.23
CA GLN A 334 12.23 13.69 3.64
C GLN A 334 11.04 14.47 4.22
N GLY A 335 10.88 15.70 3.76
CA GLY A 335 9.79 16.59 4.16
C GLY A 335 8.68 16.70 3.10
N TRP A 336 8.93 16.28 1.87
CA TRP A 336 7.94 16.31 0.78
C TRP A 336 7.62 14.89 0.34
N VAL A 337 6.86 14.20 1.18
CA VAL A 337 6.55 12.79 1.07
C VAL A 337 5.11 12.61 0.63
N GLY A 338 4.92 11.91 -0.49
CA GLY A 338 3.63 11.46 -0.95
C GLY A 338 3.31 10.07 -0.42
N ARG A 339 2.03 9.78 -0.29
CA ARG A 339 1.48 8.50 0.15
C ARG A 339 0.85 7.78 -1.03
N PRO A 340 1.07 6.46 -1.22
CA PRO A 340 0.39 5.70 -2.25
C PRO A 340 -1.13 5.69 -1.99
N ALA A 341 -1.92 5.65 -3.07
CA ALA A 341 -3.36 5.49 -2.97
C ALA A 341 -3.71 4.13 -2.37
N ALA A 342 -4.85 4.05 -1.70
CA ALA A 342 -5.42 2.81 -1.20
C ALA A 342 -6.76 2.52 -1.86
N ALA A 343 -7.07 1.22 -2.08
CA ALA A 343 -8.37 0.81 -2.58
C ALA A 343 -9.49 1.22 -1.62
N VAL A 344 -9.22 1.19 -0.31
CA VAL A 344 -10.12 1.73 0.72
C VAL A 344 -9.34 2.65 1.65
N SER A 345 -9.79 3.90 1.78
CA SER A 345 -9.15 4.92 2.61
C SER A 345 -10.07 5.38 3.73
N VAL A 346 -9.53 5.49 4.96
CA VAL A 346 -10.23 5.98 6.15
C VAL A 346 -9.51 7.19 6.70
N ASN A 347 -10.19 8.33 6.75
CA ASN A 347 -9.64 9.58 7.25
C ASN A 347 -10.66 10.30 8.13
N ALA A 348 -10.22 10.88 9.24
CA ALA A 348 -11.06 11.58 10.22
C ALA A 348 -12.31 10.76 10.61
N ALA A 349 -12.07 9.58 11.21
CA ALA A 349 -13.13 8.64 11.55
C ALA A 349 -12.87 7.94 12.90
N THR A 350 -13.95 7.47 13.53
CA THR A 350 -13.91 6.77 14.81
C THR A 350 -14.64 5.44 14.70
N ASN A 351 -14.01 4.34 15.14
CA ASN A 351 -14.59 3.00 15.14
C ASN A 351 -15.13 2.60 13.76
N VAL A 352 -14.24 2.58 12.76
CA VAL A 352 -14.53 1.99 11.45
C VAL A 352 -13.95 0.58 11.41
N ASP A 353 -14.79 -0.39 11.09
CA ASP A 353 -14.43 -1.80 11.15
C ASP A 353 -14.53 -2.48 9.78
N PHE A 354 -13.51 -3.28 9.45
CA PHE A 354 -13.50 -4.21 8.32
C PHE A 354 -13.43 -5.63 8.86
N LEU A 355 -14.50 -6.39 8.67
CA LEU A 355 -14.66 -7.73 9.21
C LEU A 355 -14.82 -8.73 8.06
N LYS A 356 -13.95 -9.75 7.98
CA LYS A 356 -14.03 -10.81 6.96
C LYS A 356 -14.09 -10.28 5.51
N CYS A 357 -13.53 -9.10 5.27
CA CYS A 357 -13.45 -8.50 3.95
C CYS A 357 -12.30 -9.10 3.12
N THR A 358 -12.41 -9.02 1.81
CA THR A 358 -11.34 -9.38 0.87
C THR A 358 -10.91 -8.13 0.10
N PHE A 359 -9.59 -7.92 0.00
CA PHE A 359 -8.98 -6.90 -0.86
C PHE A 359 -8.10 -7.63 -1.86
N GLU A 360 -8.45 -7.58 -3.13
CA GLU A 360 -7.76 -8.34 -4.17
C GLU A 360 -7.70 -7.58 -5.50
N HIS A 361 -6.73 -7.95 -6.35
CA HIS A 361 -6.57 -7.37 -7.68
C HIS A 361 -6.49 -5.84 -7.69
N CYS A 362 -5.80 -5.25 -6.71
CA CYS A 362 -5.61 -3.81 -6.61
C CYS A 362 -4.17 -3.41 -6.92
N ALA A 363 -4.01 -2.30 -7.63
CA ALA A 363 -2.70 -1.88 -8.14
C ALA A 363 -1.81 -1.20 -7.09
N SER A 364 -2.35 -0.81 -5.94
CA SER A 364 -1.61 -0.16 -4.86
C SER A 364 -2.03 -0.75 -3.50
N THR A 365 -2.12 0.09 -2.46
CA THR A 365 -2.45 -0.34 -1.09
C THR A 365 -3.87 -0.89 -0.99
N GLY A 366 -4.07 -1.96 -0.22
CA GLY A 366 -5.39 -2.55 0.00
C GLY A 366 -6.29 -1.63 0.84
N VAL A 367 -5.92 -1.37 2.09
CA VAL A 367 -6.69 -0.51 3.01
C VAL A 367 -5.77 0.36 3.85
N GLU A 368 -6.22 1.59 4.12
CA GLU A 368 -5.49 2.52 4.97
C GLU A 368 -6.38 3.20 6.01
N PHE A 369 -5.80 3.42 7.20
CA PHE A 369 -6.28 4.34 8.23
C PHE A 369 -5.29 5.50 8.33
N HIS A 370 -5.68 6.69 7.88
CA HIS A 370 -4.76 7.81 7.73
C HIS A 370 -4.70 8.70 8.98
N GLN A 371 -5.20 9.92 8.91
CA GLN A 371 -5.14 10.92 9.99
C GLN A 371 -6.50 11.05 10.69
N TYR A 372 -6.49 11.55 11.93
CA TYR A 372 -7.68 11.79 12.73
C TYR A 372 -8.55 10.54 12.89
N THR A 373 -7.93 9.36 12.90
CA THR A 373 -8.63 8.10 13.09
C THR A 373 -8.45 7.61 14.53
N LYS A 374 -9.54 7.12 15.12
CA LYS A 374 -9.56 6.63 16.49
C LYS A 374 -10.34 5.32 16.60
N GLY A 375 -9.72 4.31 17.17
CA GLY A 375 -10.33 2.98 17.26
C GLY A 375 -10.52 2.34 15.89
N GLY A 376 -11.41 1.36 15.80
CA GLY A 376 -11.68 0.59 14.61
C GLY A 376 -10.80 -0.64 14.46
N SER A 377 -11.11 -1.44 13.46
CA SER A 377 -10.39 -2.71 13.28
C SER A 377 -10.38 -3.20 11.83
N ILE A 378 -9.34 -4.00 11.52
CA ILE A 378 -9.26 -4.86 10.34
C ILE A 378 -9.10 -6.27 10.87
N LYS A 379 -10.16 -7.09 10.78
CA LYS A 379 -10.19 -8.41 11.40
C LYS A 379 -10.65 -9.50 10.46
N ARG A 380 -9.89 -10.62 10.43
CA ARG A 380 -10.21 -11.80 9.63
C ARG A 380 -10.39 -11.50 8.15
N CYS A 381 -9.68 -10.50 7.67
CA CYS A 381 -9.67 -10.11 6.27
C CYS A 381 -8.57 -10.87 5.52
N THR A 382 -8.79 -11.00 4.20
CA THR A 382 -7.78 -11.51 3.25
C THR A 382 -7.35 -10.37 2.35
N LEU A 383 -6.04 -10.16 2.25
CA LEU A 383 -5.43 -9.17 1.37
C LEU A 383 -4.45 -9.91 0.46
N SER A 384 -4.72 -9.93 -0.86
CA SER A 384 -3.92 -10.70 -1.83
C SER A 384 -3.93 -10.07 -3.22
N ASP A 385 -2.91 -10.37 -4.03
CA ASP A 385 -2.70 -9.78 -5.36
C ASP A 385 -2.82 -8.25 -5.34
N LEU A 386 -2.01 -7.62 -4.47
CA LEU A 386 -1.95 -6.17 -4.35
C LEU A 386 -0.62 -5.63 -4.90
N GLY A 387 -0.69 -4.53 -5.62
CA GLY A 387 0.50 -3.87 -6.16
C GLY A 387 1.33 -3.11 -5.12
N GLY A 388 0.70 -2.64 -4.04
CA GLY A 388 1.32 -1.91 -2.94
C GLY A 388 1.21 -2.64 -1.61
N SER A 389 1.24 -1.90 -0.51
CA SER A 389 1.15 -2.46 0.84
C SER A 389 -0.21 -3.12 1.10
N GLY A 390 -0.24 -4.16 1.91
CA GLY A 390 -1.51 -4.74 2.36
C GLY A 390 -2.31 -3.72 3.16
N ILE A 391 -1.75 -3.27 4.29
CA ILE A 391 -2.39 -2.34 5.23
C ILE A 391 -1.44 -1.19 5.56
N LEU A 392 -1.93 0.05 5.55
CA LEU A 392 -1.20 1.20 6.06
C LEU A 392 -1.97 1.87 7.21
N ALA A 393 -1.28 2.19 8.30
CA ALA A 393 -1.83 2.85 9.46
C ALA A 393 -1.04 4.11 9.83
N GLY A 394 -1.74 5.21 10.18
CA GLY A 394 -1.17 6.46 10.63
C GLY A 394 -0.58 7.33 9.53
N SER A 395 -0.12 8.51 9.92
CA SER A 395 0.57 9.46 9.05
C SER A 395 2.05 9.12 8.92
N PHE A 396 2.63 9.43 7.76
CA PHE A 396 4.07 9.40 7.53
C PHE A 396 4.66 10.82 7.50
N GLY A 397 4.03 11.74 8.22
CA GLY A 397 4.34 13.15 8.32
C GLY A 397 3.44 14.03 7.43
N PRO A 398 3.14 15.26 7.88
CA PRO A 398 2.49 16.24 7.03
C PRO A 398 3.47 16.78 6.00
N GLU A 399 2.96 17.47 4.99
CA GLU A 399 3.77 18.20 4.02
C GLU A 399 4.80 19.11 4.72
N ALA A 400 6.01 19.11 4.22
CA ALA A 400 7.17 19.85 4.75
C ALA A 400 7.64 19.45 6.16
N HIS A 401 7.13 18.36 6.75
CA HIS A 401 7.72 17.80 7.96
C HIS A 401 8.98 17.02 7.63
N GLU A 402 10.11 17.47 8.10
CA GLU A 402 11.39 16.79 7.90
C GLU A 402 11.51 15.60 8.86
N ALA A 403 11.62 14.38 8.31
CA ALA A 403 11.51 13.12 9.04
C ALA A 403 12.62 12.85 10.08
N HIS A 404 13.71 13.65 10.09
CA HIS A 404 14.70 13.60 11.16
C HIS A 404 14.33 14.48 12.38
N GLN A 405 13.19 15.17 12.34
CA GLN A 405 12.64 15.87 13.49
C GLN A 405 11.58 15.00 14.20
N PRO A 406 11.47 15.13 15.54
CA PRO A 406 10.40 14.45 16.26
C PRO A 406 9.04 15.03 15.87
N TYR A 407 8.11 14.16 15.47
CA TYR A 407 6.76 14.56 15.10
C TYR A 407 5.85 14.60 16.33
N ASN A 408 5.59 15.81 16.84
CA ASN A 408 4.69 16.06 17.97
C ASN A 408 3.68 17.15 17.57
N PRO A 409 2.59 16.79 16.89
CA PRO A 409 1.60 17.76 16.42
C PRO A 409 0.89 18.43 17.61
N SER A 410 0.55 19.72 17.48
CA SER A 410 -0.20 20.48 18.48
C SER A 410 -1.63 19.95 18.67
N ASP A 411 -2.27 19.46 17.61
CA ASP A 411 -3.53 18.73 17.67
C ASP A 411 -3.24 17.22 17.69
N ALA A 412 -3.25 16.61 18.87
CA ALA A 412 -2.98 15.20 19.03
C ALA A 412 -4.02 14.28 18.35
N ARG A 413 -5.20 14.79 17.97
CA ARG A 413 -6.24 14.04 17.27
C ARG A 413 -5.80 13.58 15.87
N ILE A 414 -4.79 14.26 15.28
CA ILE A 414 -4.24 13.89 13.97
C ILE A 414 -3.62 12.49 13.98
N ILE A 415 -3.18 12.00 15.13
CA ILE A 415 -2.53 10.70 15.27
C ILE A 415 -3.58 9.60 15.20
N CYS A 416 -3.34 8.59 14.36
CA CYS A 416 -4.11 7.34 14.34
C CYS A 416 -3.89 6.59 15.65
N THR A 417 -4.96 6.36 16.41
CA THR A 417 -4.89 5.75 17.75
C THR A 417 -5.88 4.61 17.94
N GLY A 418 -5.45 3.55 18.66
CA GLY A 418 -6.33 2.47 19.10
C GLY A 418 -6.85 1.56 17.99
N LEU A 419 -6.22 1.54 16.82
CA LEU A 419 -6.55 0.64 15.72
C LEU A 419 -6.12 -0.79 16.06
N SER A 420 -6.92 -1.79 15.68
CA SER A 420 -6.63 -3.22 15.82
C SER A 420 -6.55 -3.90 14.46
N ILE A 421 -5.42 -4.53 14.15
CA ILE A 421 -5.17 -5.33 12.95
C ILE A 421 -4.97 -6.76 13.40
N GLU A 422 -6.01 -7.59 13.33
CA GLU A 422 -6.03 -8.89 13.98
C GLU A 422 -6.50 -10.01 13.07
N ASN A 423 -5.77 -11.12 13.11
CA ASN A 423 -6.20 -12.39 12.51
C ASN A 423 -6.43 -12.29 10.99
N ASN A 424 -5.61 -11.51 10.28
CA ASN A 424 -5.70 -11.31 8.83
C ASN A 424 -4.66 -12.16 8.08
N LEU A 425 -5.01 -12.56 6.86
CA LEU A 425 -4.07 -13.11 5.88
C LEU A 425 -3.65 -11.98 4.94
N VAL A 426 -2.36 -11.63 4.95
CA VAL A 426 -1.75 -10.66 4.03
C VAL A 426 -0.71 -11.42 3.20
N THR A 427 -1.01 -11.71 1.96
CA THR A 427 -0.15 -12.53 1.11
C THR A 427 -0.16 -12.07 -0.33
N ASP A 428 0.93 -12.29 -1.07
CA ASP A 428 1.05 -11.87 -2.48
C ASP A 428 0.72 -10.39 -2.67
N VAL A 429 1.34 -9.56 -1.85
CA VAL A 429 1.22 -8.10 -1.89
C VAL A 429 2.54 -7.46 -2.32
N THR A 430 2.53 -6.15 -2.65
CA THR A 430 3.72 -5.39 -3.11
C THR A 430 4.22 -5.77 -4.52
N ASN A 431 3.31 -6.18 -5.38
CA ASN A 431 3.64 -6.74 -6.71
C ASN A 431 3.97 -5.70 -7.79
N GLU A 432 3.68 -4.40 -7.56
CA GLU A 432 3.99 -3.29 -8.47
C GLU A 432 5.10 -2.39 -7.90
N ASP A 433 4.96 -1.98 -6.65
CA ASP A 433 5.96 -1.22 -5.90
C ASP A 433 6.64 -2.15 -4.90
N TRP A 434 7.80 -2.67 -5.28
CA TRP A 434 8.52 -3.65 -4.48
C TRP A 434 9.05 -3.09 -3.15
N GLY A 435 9.12 -1.77 -3.00
CA GLY A 435 9.48 -1.10 -1.74
C GLY A 435 8.33 -0.97 -0.73
N CYS A 436 7.13 -1.43 -1.08
CA CYS A 436 6.00 -1.51 -0.17
C CYS A 436 6.14 -2.66 0.85
N VAL A 437 5.27 -2.70 1.85
CA VAL A 437 5.34 -3.62 2.99
C VAL A 437 4.03 -4.39 3.19
N GLY A 438 4.08 -5.51 3.89
CA GLY A 438 2.86 -6.25 4.24
C GLY A 438 1.92 -5.39 5.09
N ILE A 439 2.38 -4.93 6.26
CA ILE A 439 1.69 -3.99 7.14
C ILE A 439 2.64 -2.86 7.49
N GLY A 440 2.25 -1.62 7.18
CA GLY A 440 3.01 -0.41 7.49
C GLY A 440 2.31 0.47 8.50
N ALA A 441 3.03 0.92 9.52
CA ALA A 441 2.54 1.88 10.50
C ALA A 441 3.49 3.07 10.60
N GLY A 442 2.99 4.27 10.34
CA GLY A 442 3.73 5.51 10.50
C GLY A 442 3.67 6.04 11.94
N PHE A 443 3.31 7.29 12.11
CA PHE A 443 3.08 7.88 13.44
C PHE A 443 1.74 7.41 14.01
N VAL A 444 1.79 6.39 14.85
CA VAL A 444 0.62 5.71 15.45
C VAL A 444 0.79 5.58 16.96
N ARG A 445 -0.33 5.43 17.67
CA ARG A 445 -0.36 5.18 19.11
C ARG A 445 -1.42 4.13 19.45
N ASP A 446 -1.13 3.29 20.45
CA ASP A 446 -2.04 2.25 20.92
C ASP A 446 -2.49 1.29 19.81
N LEU A 447 -1.65 1.09 18.78
CA LEU A 447 -1.90 0.17 17.67
C LEU A 447 -1.63 -1.27 18.10
N ARG A 448 -2.49 -2.18 17.66
CA ARG A 448 -2.31 -3.64 17.87
C ARG A 448 -2.22 -4.33 16.52
N ILE A 449 -1.14 -5.07 16.29
CA ILE A 449 -0.96 -5.96 15.13
C ILE A 449 -0.77 -7.37 15.71
N VAL A 450 -1.83 -8.18 15.69
CA VAL A 450 -1.86 -9.42 16.47
C VAL A 450 -2.43 -10.58 15.65
N HIS A 451 -1.76 -11.74 15.73
CA HIS A 451 -2.20 -12.99 15.09
C HIS A 451 -2.39 -12.91 13.56
N ASN A 452 -1.67 -12.04 12.87
CA ASN A 452 -1.73 -12.00 11.41
C ASN A 452 -0.73 -13.01 10.81
N GLU A 453 -1.04 -13.50 9.62
CA GLU A 453 -0.11 -14.22 8.75
C GLU A 453 0.27 -13.33 7.58
N ILE A 454 1.57 -13.06 7.43
CA ILE A 454 2.11 -12.18 6.39
C ILE A 454 3.13 -12.97 5.58
N SER A 455 2.92 -13.04 4.25
CA SER A 455 3.79 -13.81 3.35
C SER A 455 3.80 -13.27 1.92
N GLU A 456 4.73 -13.74 1.10
CA GLU A 456 4.89 -13.37 -0.30
C GLU A 456 5.01 -11.85 -0.49
N VAL A 457 5.87 -11.20 0.31
CA VAL A 457 6.09 -9.76 0.32
C VAL A 457 7.44 -9.41 -0.30
N SER A 458 7.48 -8.41 -1.17
CA SER A 458 8.70 -8.01 -1.89
C SER A 458 9.78 -7.43 -0.97
N TYR A 459 9.41 -6.77 0.09
CA TYR A 459 10.28 -6.09 1.05
C TYR A 459 10.04 -6.59 2.47
N THR A 460 9.57 -5.74 3.36
CA THR A 460 9.41 -5.99 4.81
C THR A 460 8.00 -6.51 5.13
N GLY A 461 7.91 -7.49 6.04
CA GLY A 461 6.62 -8.01 6.49
C GLY A 461 5.82 -6.97 7.28
N ILE A 462 6.35 -6.51 8.42
CA ILE A 462 5.76 -5.46 9.26
C ILE A 462 6.78 -4.33 9.45
N SER A 463 6.42 -3.10 9.06
CA SER A 463 7.22 -1.89 9.27
C SER A 463 6.53 -0.99 10.30
N MET A 464 7.18 -0.78 11.47
CA MET A 464 6.64 -0.05 12.60
C MET A 464 7.38 1.25 12.84
N GLY A 465 6.68 2.38 12.76
CA GLY A 465 7.19 3.70 13.01
C GLY A 465 7.70 4.41 11.77
N TRP A 466 7.93 5.69 11.94
CA TRP A 466 8.43 6.59 10.90
C TRP A 466 9.33 7.66 11.49
N GLY A 467 10.29 8.08 10.69
CA GLY A 467 11.24 9.13 11.07
C GLY A 467 12.53 8.59 11.69
N TRP A 468 13.63 9.24 11.36
CA TRP A 468 15.00 8.86 11.72
C TRP A 468 15.46 9.70 12.91
N ASN A 469 14.74 9.59 14.05
CA ASN A 469 14.96 10.43 15.23
C ASN A 469 14.80 9.65 16.53
N GLN A 470 15.75 9.83 17.45
CA GLN A 470 15.77 9.16 18.76
C GLN A 470 14.93 9.90 19.83
N GLN A 471 14.50 11.13 19.55
CA GLN A 471 13.73 11.92 20.51
C GLN A 471 12.28 11.44 20.58
N ALA A 472 11.66 11.62 21.73
CA ALA A 472 10.26 11.27 21.92
C ALA A 472 9.36 11.99 20.91
N CYS A 473 8.49 11.23 20.27
CA CYS A 473 7.52 11.71 19.31
C CYS A 473 6.11 11.19 19.66
N SER A 474 5.16 11.38 18.79
CA SER A 474 3.76 10.96 19.02
C SER A 474 3.53 9.45 19.06
N MET A 475 4.49 8.63 18.66
CA MET A 475 4.39 7.17 18.68
C MET A 475 4.57 6.62 20.10
N ALA A 476 3.66 5.73 20.52
CA ALA A 476 3.77 5.05 21.82
C ALA A 476 2.79 3.87 21.94
N ASN A 477 3.05 2.98 22.90
CA ASN A 477 2.15 1.95 23.39
C ASN A 477 1.68 0.94 22.32
N ASN A 478 2.46 0.72 21.26
CA ASN A 478 2.07 -0.20 20.20
C ASN A 478 2.41 -1.64 20.55
N LEU A 479 1.65 -2.58 20.02
CA LEU A 479 1.84 -4.01 20.24
C LEU A 479 1.88 -4.76 18.91
N VAL A 480 2.99 -5.47 18.66
CA VAL A 480 3.16 -6.43 17.56
C VAL A 480 3.34 -7.80 18.16
N GLN A 481 2.29 -8.63 18.16
CA GLN A 481 2.27 -9.86 18.94
C GLN A 481 1.75 -11.06 18.16
N SER A 482 2.39 -12.21 18.33
CA SER A 482 1.93 -13.50 17.83
C SER A 482 1.63 -13.52 16.32
N ASN A 483 2.34 -12.73 15.51
CA ASN A 483 2.22 -12.77 14.06
C ASN A 483 3.16 -13.85 13.49
N LEU A 484 2.75 -14.46 12.37
CA LEU A 484 3.57 -15.35 11.56
C LEU A 484 4.01 -14.61 10.31
N ILE A 485 5.30 -14.36 10.15
CA ILE A 485 5.88 -13.69 8.99
C ILE A 485 6.83 -14.65 8.29
N HIS A 486 6.61 -14.89 7.00
CA HIS A 486 7.45 -15.79 6.21
C HIS A 486 7.41 -15.45 4.72
N HIS A 487 8.41 -15.93 3.95
CA HIS A 487 8.51 -15.68 2.52
C HIS A 487 8.43 -14.17 2.20
N TYR A 488 9.29 -13.37 2.84
CA TYR A 488 9.46 -11.94 2.60
C TYR A 488 10.81 -11.65 1.93
N ALA A 489 11.11 -10.37 1.64
CA ALA A 489 12.27 -9.96 0.86
C ALA A 489 12.33 -10.63 -0.54
N LYS A 490 11.18 -10.78 -1.19
CA LYS A 490 11.08 -11.48 -2.48
C LYS A 490 11.86 -10.76 -3.59
N HIS A 491 11.93 -9.46 -3.51
CA HIS A 491 12.59 -8.62 -4.49
C HIS A 491 13.59 -7.63 -3.90
N MET A 492 13.48 -7.27 -2.63
CA MET A 492 14.28 -6.22 -2.01
C MET A 492 15.25 -6.79 -0.98
N TYR A 493 16.21 -5.97 -0.56
CA TYR A 493 17.15 -6.21 0.54
C TYR A 493 17.10 -5.03 1.52
N ASP A 494 17.98 -4.93 2.50
CA ASP A 494 17.93 -3.97 3.60
C ASP A 494 16.58 -4.03 4.33
N THR A 495 16.21 -5.23 4.73
CA THR A 495 14.85 -5.61 5.13
C THR A 495 14.83 -6.55 6.33
N ALA A 496 13.66 -6.68 6.93
CA ALA A 496 13.38 -7.68 7.95
C ALA A 496 11.93 -8.18 7.91
N GLY A 497 11.67 -9.29 8.59
CA GLY A 497 10.29 -9.68 8.85
C GLY A 497 9.56 -8.63 9.68
N ILE A 498 10.23 -8.10 10.73
CA ILE A 498 9.76 -6.95 11.52
C ILE A 498 10.85 -5.90 11.58
N TYR A 499 10.52 -4.69 11.14
CA TYR A 499 11.41 -3.54 11.03
C TYR A 499 10.84 -2.36 11.82
N THR A 500 11.69 -1.55 12.47
CA THR A 500 11.24 -0.38 13.24
C THR A 500 12.05 0.86 12.96
N LEU A 501 11.41 2.03 13.11
CA LEU A 501 12.00 3.36 13.02
C LEU A 501 11.51 4.26 14.16
N GLY A 502 12.39 5.18 14.59
CA GLY A 502 12.04 6.26 15.49
C GLY A 502 11.77 5.84 16.94
N SER A 503 11.50 6.82 17.78
CA SER A 503 11.24 6.60 19.20
C SER A 503 9.80 6.16 19.46
N GLN A 504 9.62 5.02 20.13
CA GLN A 504 8.31 4.38 20.38
C GLN A 504 8.18 3.88 21.82
N PRO A 505 8.09 4.78 22.81
CA PRO A 505 7.96 4.38 24.22
C PRO A 505 6.85 3.37 24.44
N HIS A 506 7.14 2.34 25.25
CA HIS A 506 6.20 1.28 25.60
C HIS A 506 5.68 0.44 24.43
N THR A 507 6.32 0.49 23.27
CA THR A 507 6.04 -0.41 22.17
C THR A 507 6.67 -1.78 22.45
N THR A 508 5.90 -2.84 22.23
CA THR A 508 6.32 -4.23 22.45
C THR A 508 6.18 -5.05 21.17
N ILE A 509 7.23 -5.79 20.85
CA ILE A 509 7.28 -6.76 19.75
C ILE A 509 7.55 -8.12 20.38
N GLU A 510 6.53 -8.98 20.49
CA GLU A 510 6.67 -10.22 21.24
C GLU A 510 5.92 -11.41 20.66
N GLY A 511 6.46 -12.60 20.87
CA GLY A 511 5.80 -13.85 20.52
C GLY A 511 5.58 -14.06 19.02
N ASN A 512 6.24 -13.29 18.17
CA ASN A 512 6.13 -13.45 16.72
C ASN A 512 7.02 -14.60 16.23
N VAL A 513 6.63 -15.21 15.12
CA VAL A 513 7.44 -16.19 14.38
C VAL A 513 7.86 -15.56 13.05
N VAL A 514 9.16 -15.45 12.83
CA VAL A 514 9.73 -14.91 11.58
C VAL A 514 10.68 -15.92 10.97
N ARG A 515 10.43 -16.30 9.71
CA ARG A 515 11.18 -17.37 9.02
C ARG A 515 11.12 -17.23 7.49
N ASP A 516 11.78 -18.13 6.79
CA ASP A 516 11.69 -18.37 5.33
C ASP A 516 11.79 -17.07 4.51
N ILE A 517 12.99 -16.61 4.31
CA ILE A 517 13.28 -15.41 3.50
C ILE A 517 13.65 -15.80 2.07
N TYR A 518 13.33 -14.91 1.14
CA TYR A 518 13.82 -15.01 -0.25
C TYR A 518 15.24 -14.44 -0.43
N SER A 519 15.97 -13.94 -0.79
CA SER A 519 17.33 -13.41 -1.01
C SER A 519 17.64 -13.32 -2.50
N PRO A 520 17.05 -12.33 -3.21
CA PRO A 520 17.23 -12.22 -4.66
C PRO A 520 18.68 -11.89 -5.02
N GLY A 521 19.30 -12.68 -5.94
CA GLY A 521 20.70 -12.53 -6.33
C GLY A 521 21.00 -11.25 -7.10
N TYR A 522 19.98 -10.63 -7.70
CA TYR A 522 20.14 -9.36 -8.40
C TYR A 522 20.19 -8.14 -7.46
N ALA A 523 19.88 -8.27 -6.20
CA ALA A 523 20.03 -7.19 -5.21
C ALA A 523 21.48 -6.71 -5.13
N HIS A 524 21.66 -5.45 -4.78
CA HIS A 524 22.99 -4.86 -4.56
C HIS A 524 23.74 -5.57 -3.43
N ASP A 525 23.08 -5.83 -2.32
CA ASP A 525 23.61 -6.64 -1.22
C ASP A 525 22.57 -7.70 -0.82
N PRO A 526 22.58 -8.88 -1.49
CA PRO A 526 21.59 -9.92 -1.25
C PRO A 526 21.66 -10.55 0.14
N ASN A 527 22.70 -10.27 0.92
CA ASN A 527 22.88 -10.79 2.27
C ASN A 527 22.45 -9.80 3.37
N HIS A 528 22.09 -8.56 3.00
CA HIS A 528 21.66 -7.53 3.94
C HIS A 528 20.16 -7.63 4.21
N TRP A 529 19.77 -8.69 4.92
CA TRP A 529 18.42 -8.96 5.38
C TRP A 529 18.44 -9.54 6.79
N PHE A 530 17.38 -9.38 7.54
CA PHE A 530 17.31 -9.76 8.94
C PHE A 530 15.94 -10.35 9.29
N TYR A 531 15.84 -11.07 10.40
CA TYR A 531 14.54 -11.47 10.94
C TYR A 531 13.89 -10.31 11.71
N LEU A 532 14.68 -9.64 12.55
CA LEU A 532 14.26 -8.47 13.34
C LEU A 532 15.28 -7.35 13.12
N TYR A 533 14.79 -6.14 12.86
CA TYR A 533 15.64 -5.00 12.56
C TYR A 533 15.10 -3.74 13.26
N THR A 534 15.83 -3.25 14.27
CA THR A 534 15.59 -1.93 14.83
C THR A 534 16.56 -0.96 14.19
N ASP A 535 16.05 -0.07 13.36
CA ASP A 535 16.84 0.86 12.56
C ASP A 535 16.86 2.27 13.18
N GLU A 536 17.34 3.24 12.42
CA GLU A 536 17.66 4.59 12.89
C GLU A 536 16.57 5.21 13.77
N GLY A 537 17.00 5.71 14.92
CA GLY A 537 16.12 6.36 15.88
C GLY A 537 15.27 5.43 16.72
N SER A 538 15.19 4.13 16.43
CA SER A 538 14.44 3.15 17.25
C SER A 538 14.84 3.24 18.71
N SER A 539 13.90 3.64 19.58
CA SER A 539 14.15 3.90 20.99
C SER A 539 12.97 3.43 21.85
N CYS A 540 13.29 2.94 23.04
CA CYS A 540 12.34 2.54 24.06
C CYS A 540 11.34 1.47 23.59
N ILE A 541 11.81 0.53 22.78
CA ILE A 541 11.06 -0.62 22.24
C ILE A 541 11.49 -1.87 23.00
N SER A 542 10.54 -2.73 23.35
CA SER A 542 10.78 -4.06 23.92
C SER A 542 10.61 -5.11 22.82
N VAL A 543 11.69 -5.86 22.52
CA VAL A 543 11.71 -6.97 21.54
C VAL A 543 12.01 -8.25 22.28
N LYS A 544 11.01 -9.12 22.47
CA LYS A 544 11.16 -10.29 23.33
C LYS A 544 10.36 -11.50 22.86
N ASN A 545 10.87 -12.68 23.18
CA ASN A 545 10.19 -13.95 22.91
C ASN A 545 9.81 -14.18 21.44
N ASN A 546 10.51 -13.57 20.48
CA ASN A 546 10.25 -13.80 19.05
C ASN A 546 11.06 -14.99 18.57
N TRP A 547 10.38 -15.97 17.96
CA TRP A 547 11.04 -17.13 17.40
C TRP A 547 11.58 -16.83 16.00
N THR A 548 12.84 -17.12 15.79
CA THR A 548 13.54 -17.02 14.52
C THR A 548 14.50 -18.18 14.36
N PRO A 549 14.79 -18.68 13.13
CA PRO A 549 15.69 -19.83 12.95
C PRO A 549 17.12 -19.58 13.43
N THR A 550 17.57 -18.33 13.42
CA THR A 550 18.87 -17.88 13.91
C THR A 550 18.74 -16.48 14.52
N ASP A 551 19.81 -15.96 15.10
CA ASP A 551 19.92 -14.62 15.67
C ASP A 551 20.38 -13.54 14.67
N LYS A 552 20.07 -13.71 13.38
CA LYS A 552 20.40 -12.70 12.37
C LYS A 552 19.49 -11.47 12.52
N TYR A 553 19.94 -10.55 13.40
CA TYR A 553 19.27 -9.29 13.73
C TYR A 553 20.16 -8.11 13.41
N LEU A 554 19.54 -6.93 13.18
CA LEU A 554 20.27 -5.67 13.08
C LEU A 554 19.75 -4.65 14.08
N LYS A 555 20.68 -3.95 14.73
CA LYS A 555 20.44 -2.83 15.64
C LYS A 555 21.26 -1.67 15.10
N ASN A 556 20.68 -0.87 14.20
CA ASN A 556 21.38 0.19 13.49
C ASN A 556 21.02 1.57 14.03
N ALA A 557 22.01 2.36 14.45
CA ALA A 557 21.82 3.73 14.92
C ALA A 557 20.63 3.92 15.89
N ASN A 558 20.44 2.94 16.77
CA ASN A 558 19.36 2.95 17.76
C ASN A 558 19.56 4.06 18.81
N GLY A 559 18.46 4.55 19.36
CA GLY A 559 18.43 5.37 20.54
C GLY A 559 18.42 4.55 21.84
N PRO A 560 18.19 5.21 22.98
CA PRO A 560 18.25 4.57 24.31
C PRO A 560 17.07 3.65 24.57
N CYS A 561 17.14 2.94 25.70
CA CYS A 561 16.09 2.16 26.38
C CYS A 561 15.47 1.01 25.58
N ASN A 562 16.04 0.57 24.47
CA ASN A 562 15.60 -0.65 23.81
C ASN A 562 15.95 -1.88 24.67
N VAL A 563 15.02 -2.79 24.81
CA VAL A 563 15.17 -4.07 25.52
C VAL A 563 15.07 -5.21 24.53
N TRP A 564 16.09 -6.05 24.49
CA TRP A 564 16.11 -7.28 23.69
C TRP A 564 16.28 -8.47 24.65
N ASP A 565 15.31 -9.37 24.67
CA ASP A 565 15.30 -10.50 25.57
C ASP A 565 14.68 -11.75 24.91
N ASN A 566 15.30 -12.92 25.12
CA ASN A 566 14.79 -14.21 24.70
C ASN A 566 14.23 -14.23 23.25
N ASN A 567 15.03 -13.79 22.25
CA ASN A 567 14.70 -13.94 20.85
C ASN A 567 15.60 -15.00 20.20
N GLY A 568 15.09 -15.80 19.27
CA GLY A 568 15.87 -16.79 18.54
C GLY A 568 15.28 -18.19 18.55
N PRO A 569 16.09 -19.20 18.18
CA PRO A 569 15.61 -20.57 18.03
C PRO A 569 15.21 -21.24 19.36
N GLU A 570 15.70 -20.72 20.50
CA GLU A 570 15.44 -21.26 21.84
C GLU A 570 14.10 -20.79 22.45
N VAL A 571 13.36 -19.93 21.76
CA VAL A 571 12.01 -19.52 22.20
C VAL A 571 11.10 -20.72 22.28
N ALA A 572 10.36 -20.84 23.38
CA ALA A 572 9.54 -21.99 23.69
C ALA A 572 8.52 -22.33 22.59
N ASP A 573 8.36 -23.61 22.29
CA ASP A 573 7.41 -24.09 21.27
C ASP A 573 5.96 -23.67 21.53
N SER A 574 5.58 -23.49 22.80
CA SER A 574 4.25 -22.99 23.17
C SER A 574 3.99 -21.55 22.67
N ILE A 575 5.02 -20.70 22.63
CA ILE A 575 4.95 -19.34 22.07
C ILE A 575 4.87 -19.44 20.55
N LYS A 576 5.76 -20.22 19.94
CA LYS A 576 5.80 -20.46 18.50
C LYS A 576 4.47 -20.98 17.94
N ALA A 577 3.82 -21.88 18.67
CA ALA A 577 2.55 -22.47 18.26
C ALA A 577 1.36 -21.51 18.29
N GLN A 578 1.49 -20.37 18.95
CA GLN A 578 0.44 -19.34 19.04
C GLN A 578 0.51 -18.30 17.94
N ALA A 579 1.59 -18.26 17.15
CA ALA A 579 1.77 -17.26 16.11
C ALA A 579 0.95 -17.58 14.85
N GLY A 580 0.46 -16.51 14.22
CA GLY A 580 -0.37 -16.58 13.03
C GLY A 580 -1.87 -16.62 13.32
N ILE A 581 -2.64 -16.92 12.29
CA ILE A 581 -4.11 -16.88 12.32
C ILE A 581 -4.67 -17.90 13.29
N VAL A 582 -5.49 -17.43 14.21
CA VAL A 582 -6.24 -18.27 15.15
C VAL A 582 -7.48 -18.82 14.44
N LYS A 583 -7.58 -20.13 14.32
CA LYS A 583 -8.78 -20.81 13.79
C LYS A 583 -9.87 -20.84 14.86
N GLU A 584 -11.10 -20.59 14.46
CA GLU A 584 -12.29 -20.79 15.32
C GLU A 584 -12.58 -22.23 15.56
#